data_2459b30fa50ebe3cb56237f2d3293859
#
_entry.id   2459b30fa50ebe3cb56237f2d3293859
#
_cell.length_a   1.000
_cell.length_b   1.000
_cell.length_c   1.000
_cell.angle_alpha   90.00
_cell.angle_beta   90.00
_cell.angle_gamma   90.00
#
_symmetry.space_group_name_H-M   'P 1'
#
loop_
_entity.id
_entity.type
_entity.pdbx_description
1 polymer ?
#
loop_
_entity_poly.entity_id
_entity_poly.type
_entity_poly.pdbx_seq_one_letter_code
_entity_poly.pdbx_strand_id
1 'polypeptide(L)'
;MSIRYNSRLVAIDDDDESLQRVPQDLIESVGLSTLCFGSAEQFLESEARHKAACLIVDIRMPGMSGLELQAKLKAEGCRIPIIFITAHGDSEMRTLAMGDGAVEFLTKPFNDAVLLEVVHAALERSGND
;
A
#
# COMPACT_ATOMS: atom_id res chain seq x y z
N MET A 1 -23.29 13.42 -7.97
CA MET A 1 -22.83 12.30 -7.84
C MET A 1 -21.40 12.12 -7.66
N SER A 2 -21.14 11.35 -6.92
CA SER A 2 -19.81 11.27 -6.48
C SER A 2 -19.00 10.30 -7.29
N ILE A 3 -17.83 10.69 -7.65
CA ILE A 3 -16.89 9.79 -8.26
C ILE A 3 -16.00 9.13 -7.24
N ARG A 4 -16.36 9.22 -5.98
CA ARG A 4 -15.57 8.64 -4.91
C ARG A 4 -15.50 7.15 -4.93
N TYR A 5 -16.32 6.49 -5.73
CA TYR A 5 -16.25 5.07 -5.83
C TYR A 5 -14.88 4.59 -6.25
N ASN A 6 -14.17 5.40 -7.04
CA ASN A 6 -12.84 5.04 -7.46
C ASN A 6 -11.85 5.03 -6.32
N SER A 7 -12.16 5.72 -5.23
CA SER A 7 -11.27 5.76 -4.10
C SER A 7 -11.42 4.55 -3.19
N ARG A 8 -12.15 3.53 -3.66
CA ARG A 8 -12.28 2.28 -2.93
C ARG A 8 -11.33 1.20 -3.44
N LEU A 9 -10.40 1.57 -4.30
CA LEU A 9 -9.43 0.62 -4.83
C LEU A 9 -8.18 0.65 -3.97
N VAL A 10 -7.74 -0.52 -3.52
CA VAL A 10 -6.49 -0.68 -2.77
C VAL A 10 -5.53 -1.49 -3.62
N ALA A 11 -4.34 -0.95 -3.88
CA ALA A 11 -3.31 -1.66 -4.61
C ALA A 11 -2.44 -2.43 -3.62
N ILE A 12 -2.08 -3.66 -3.96
CA ILE A 12 -1.23 -4.51 -3.12
C ILE A 12 -0.01 -4.90 -3.94
N ASP A 13 1.17 -4.58 -3.46
CA ASP A 13 2.41 -4.81 -4.17
C ASP A 13 3.34 -5.69 -3.33
N ASP A 14 3.47 -6.95 -3.72
CA ASP A 14 4.29 -7.92 -3.00
C ASP A 14 4.73 -8.96 -4.03
N ASP A 15 6.02 -9.28 -4.07
CA ASP A 15 6.55 -10.21 -5.04
C ASP A 15 6.16 -11.66 -4.78
N ASP A 16 5.57 -11.96 -3.63
CA ASP A 16 5.11 -13.30 -3.29
C ASP A 16 3.59 -13.35 -3.38
N GLU A 17 3.08 -14.05 -4.39
CA GLU A 17 1.63 -14.13 -4.62
C GLU A 17 0.88 -14.71 -3.43
N SER A 18 1.49 -15.65 -2.71
CA SER A 18 0.82 -16.26 -1.57
C SER A 18 0.66 -15.26 -0.43
N LEU A 19 1.54 -14.27 -0.35
CA LEU A 19 1.46 -13.23 0.67
C LEU A 19 0.52 -12.10 0.27
N GLN A 20 0.19 -11.98 -1.02
CA GLN A 20 -0.80 -11.01 -1.48
C GLN A 20 -2.20 -11.42 -1.08
N ARG A 21 -2.44 -12.73 -1.00
CA ARG A 21 -3.79 -13.27 -0.85
C ARG A 21 -4.46 -12.91 0.47
N VAL A 22 -3.71 -12.96 1.57
CA VAL A 22 -4.32 -12.68 2.87
C VAL A 22 -4.81 -11.24 2.97
N PRO A 23 -3.99 -10.23 2.69
CA PRO A 23 -4.51 -8.86 2.71
C PRO A 23 -5.60 -8.64 1.65
N GLN A 24 -5.47 -9.27 0.48
CA GLN A 24 -6.48 -9.13 -0.56
C GLN A 24 -7.85 -9.62 -0.08
N ASP A 25 -7.89 -10.84 0.46
CA ASP A 25 -9.16 -11.42 0.92
C ASP A 25 -9.76 -10.59 2.04
N LEU A 26 -8.93 -10.14 2.96
CA LEU A 26 -9.39 -9.36 4.10
C LEU A 26 -10.00 -8.03 3.65
N ILE A 27 -9.33 -7.35 2.75
CA ILE A 27 -9.78 -6.05 2.26
C ILE A 27 -11.06 -6.21 1.44
N GLU A 28 -11.14 -7.24 0.61
CA GLU A 28 -12.33 -7.48 -0.19
C GLU A 28 -13.52 -7.86 0.68
N SER A 29 -13.27 -8.48 1.83
CA SER A 29 -14.35 -8.88 2.74
C SER A 29 -15.12 -7.70 3.30
N VAL A 30 -14.54 -6.50 3.27
CA VAL A 30 -15.23 -5.30 3.75
C VAL A 30 -15.71 -4.41 2.60
N GLY A 31 -15.77 -4.96 1.39
CA GLY A 31 -16.40 -4.29 0.26
C GLY A 31 -15.48 -3.42 -0.58
N LEU A 32 -14.17 -3.50 -0.36
CA LEU A 32 -13.21 -2.74 -1.14
C LEU A 32 -12.68 -3.57 -2.29
N SER A 33 -12.25 -2.91 -3.36
CA SER A 33 -11.64 -3.58 -4.51
C SER A 33 -10.14 -3.61 -4.35
N THR A 34 -9.50 -4.63 -4.91
CA THR A 34 -8.04 -4.75 -4.86
C THR A 34 -7.46 -5.02 -6.24
N LEU A 35 -6.22 -4.58 -6.43
CA LEU A 35 -5.40 -4.99 -7.56
C LEU A 35 -4.03 -5.35 -7.01
N CYS A 36 -3.53 -6.52 -7.40
CA CYS A 36 -2.26 -7.02 -6.90
C CYS A 36 -1.17 -6.95 -7.96
N PHE A 37 0.02 -6.60 -7.54
CA PHE A 37 1.19 -6.48 -8.41
C PHE A 37 2.35 -7.25 -7.81
N GLY A 38 3.19 -7.82 -8.67
CA GLY A 38 4.34 -8.60 -8.23
C GLY A 38 5.63 -7.81 -8.12
N SER A 39 5.62 -6.54 -8.51
CA SER A 39 6.82 -5.71 -8.42
C SER A 39 6.43 -4.24 -8.39
N ALA A 40 7.35 -3.42 -7.90
CA ALA A 40 7.15 -1.97 -7.91
C ALA A 40 6.99 -1.45 -9.33
N GLU A 41 7.78 -2.00 -10.26
CA GLU A 41 7.74 -1.59 -11.65
C GLU A 41 6.37 -1.84 -12.27
N GLN A 42 5.75 -3.00 -11.98
CA GLN A 42 4.43 -3.30 -12.48
C GLN A 42 3.40 -2.29 -12.00
N PHE A 43 3.48 -1.93 -10.72
CA PHE A 43 2.57 -0.93 -10.17
C PHE A 43 2.75 0.42 -10.87
N LEU A 44 4.00 0.84 -11.06
CA LEU A 44 4.29 2.13 -11.68
C LEU A 44 3.79 2.22 -13.12
N GLU A 45 3.78 1.09 -13.82
CA GLU A 45 3.32 1.05 -15.21
C GLU A 45 1.80 0.95 -15.31
N SER A 46 1.12 0.71 -14.20
CA SER A 46 -0.31 0.51 -14.18
C SER A 46 -1.04 1.82 -13.95
N GLU A 47 -2.27 1.90 -14.45
CA GLU A 47 -3.16 3.01 -14.14
C GLU A 47 -3.53 3.07 -12.66
N ALA A 48 -3.30 1.99 -11.93
CA ALA A 48 -3.64 1.92 -10.51
C ALA A 48 -2.95 3.02 -9.71
N ARG A 49 -1.76 3.45 -10.12
CA ARG A 49 -1.04 4.51 -9.42
C ARG A 49 -1.84 5.82 -9.38
N HIS A 50 -2.74 6.01 -10.36
CA HIS A 50 -3.57 7.21 -10.44
C HIS A 50 -4.97 6.99 -9.90
N LYS A 51 -5.36 5.76 -9.65
CA LYS A 51 -6.73 5.44 -9.26
C LYS A 51 -6.85 4.88 -7.85
N ALA A 52 -5.81 4.21 -7.35
CA ALA A 52 -5.89 3.57 -6.05
C ALA A 52 -5.91 4.63 -4.94
N ALA A 53 -6.72 4.37 -3.95
CA ALA A 53 -6.82 5.24 -2.79
C ALA A 53 -5.76 4.91 -1.74
N CYS A 54 -5.12 3.75 -1.87
CA CYS A 54 -4.15 3.28 -0.90
C CYS A 54 -3.25 2.25 -1.55
N LEU A 55 -1.99 2.22 -1.16
CA LEU A 55 -1.03 1.22 -1.63
C LEU A 55 -0.46 0.47 -0.42
N ILE A 56 -0.61 -0.85 -0.44
CA ILE A 56 0.03 -1.72 0.55
C ILE A 56 1.23 -2.33 -0.15
N VAL A 57 2.42 -2.18 0.39
CA VAL A 57 3.62 -2.62 -0.28
C VAL A 57 4.62 -3.25 0.67
N ASP A 58 5.26 -4.33 0.23
CA ASP A 58 6.36 -4.94 0.96
C ASP A 58 7.62 -4.12 0.70
N ILE A 59 8.44 -3.97 1.72
CA ILE A 59 9.69 -3.24 1.58
C ILE A 59 10.70 -4.01 0.73
N ARG A 60 10.77 -5.32 0.93
CA ARG A 60 11.78 -6.14 0.25
C ARG A 60 11.20 -6.82 -0.97
N MET A 61 11.52 -6.27 -2.13
CA MET A 61 11.12 -6.84 -3.41
C MET A 61 12.33 -6.84 -4.34
N PRO A 62 12.45 -7.82 -5.22
CA PRO A 62 13.52 -7.80 -6.23
C PRO A 62 13.38 -6.56 -7.11
N GLY A 63 14.49 -6.01 -7.54
CA GLY A 63 14.49 -4.78 -8.30
C GLY A 63 14.27 -3.60 -7.41
N MET A 64 13.24 -2.81 -7.69
CA MET A 64 12.94 -1.64 -6.87
C MET A 64 12.30 -2.07 -5.55
N SER A 65 12.87 -1.63 -4.44
CA SER A 65 12.31 -1.92 -3.12
C SER A 65 11.10 -1.05 -2.83
N GLY A 66 10.37 -1.39 -1.77
CA GLY A 66 9.23 -0.58 -1.35
C GLY A 66 9.62 0.83 -0.96
N LEU A 67 10.78 1.00 -0.31
CA LEU A 67 11.24 2.34 0.06
C LEU A 67 11.64 3.15 -1.17
N GLU A 68 12.24 2.51 -2.16
CA GLU A 68 12.57 3.17 -3.42
C GLU A 68 11.31 3.58 -4.17
N LEU A 69 10.29 2.72 -4.14
CA LEU A 69 9.01 3.04 -4.75
C LEU A 69 8.38 4.25 -4.08
N GLN A 70 8.41 4.30 -2.76
CA GLN A 70 7.89 5.45 -2.01
C GLN A 70 8.59 6.74 -2.43
N ALA A 71 9.91 6.70 -2.51
CA ALA A 71 10.70 7.87 -2.91
C ALA A 71 10.35 8.32 -4.31
N LYS A 72 10.18 7.37 -5.23
CA LYS A 72 9.86 7.71 -6.61
C LYS A 72 8.48 8.32 -6.74
N LEU A 73 7.49 7.76 -6.05
CA LEU A 73 6.14 8.31 -6.08
C LEU A 73 6.13 9.72 -5.52
N LYS A 74 6.84 9.93 -4.42
CA LYS A 74 6.94 11.25 -3.81
C LYS A 74 7.59 12.26 -4.76
N ALA A 75 8.66 11.84 -5.43
CA ALA A 75 9.37 12.70 -6.37
C ALA A 75 8.51 13.09 -7.56
N GLU A 76 7.57 12.22 -7.93
CA GLU A 76 6.67 12.47 -9.05
C GLU A 76 5.38 13.18 -8.64
N GLY A 77 5.28 13.57 -7.38
CA GLY A 77 4.09 14.28 -6.90
C GLY A 77 2.88 13.40 -6.65
N CYS A 78 3.07 12.08 -6.65
CA CYS A 78 1.98 11.15 -6.38
C CYS A 78 1.80 11.03 -4.87
N ARG A 79 0.60 11.36 -4.39
CA ARG A 79 0.31 11.41 -2.96
C ARG A 79 -0.48 10.23 -2.45
N ILE A 80 -0.42 9.11 -3.14
CA ILE A 80 -1.14 7.93 -2.70
C ILE A 80 -0.68 7.53 -1.28
N PRO A 81 -1.63 7.29 -0.35
CA PRO A 81 -1.24 6.83 0.99
C PRO A 81 -0.61 5.46 0.92
N ILE A 82 0.51 5.28 1.62
CA ILE A 82 1.28 4.03 1.58
C ILE A 82 1.30 3.36 2.94
N ILE A 83 1.00 2.06 2.95
CA ILE A 83 1.13 1.21 4.13
C ILE A 83 2.19 0.17 3.81
N PHE A 84 3.23 0.09 4.63
CA PHE A 84 4.25 -0.94 4.45
C PHE A 84 3.92 -2.16 5.28
N ILE A 85 4.09 -3.34 4.69
CA ILE A 85 3.97 -4.62 5.40
C ILE A 85 5.20 -5.43 5.03
N THR A 86 5.97 -5.85 6.02
CA THR A 86 7.19 -6.60 5.75
C THR A 86 7.42 -7.67 6.81
N ALA A 87 8.05 -8.77 6.39
CA ALA A 87 8.42 -9.84 7.31
C ALA A 87 9.70 -9.50 8.09
N HIS A 88 10.50 -8.59 7.56
CA HIS A 88 11.82 -8.30 8.12
C HIS A 88 12.02 -6.81 8.40
N GLY A 89 11.00 -6.19 8.95
CA GLY A 89 11.10 -4.77 9.27
C GLY A 89 12.02 -4.53 10.46
N ASP A 90 12.79 -3.47 10.41
CA ASP A 90 13.58 -3.03 11.55
C ASP A 90 13.26 -1.56 11.83
N SER A 91 13.76 -1.06 12.95
CA SER A 91 13.43 0.28 13.39
C SER A 91 13.95 1.36 12.45
N GLU A 92 15.06 1.09 11.78
CA GLU A 92 15.63 2.05 10.85
C GLU A 92 14.76 2.18 9.61
N MET A 93 14.30 1.05 9.06
CA MET A 93 13.38 1.05 7.92
C MET A 93 12.08 1.75 8.27
N ARG A 94 11.57 1.48 9.47
CA ARG A 94 10.35 2.13 9.93
C ARG A 94 10.52 3.64 10.01
N THR A 95 11.64 4.09 10.56
CA THR A 95 11.91 5.51 10.68
C THR A 95 11.96 6.18 9.31
N LEU A 96 12.62 5.54 8.34
CA LEU A 96 12.71 6.08 6.99
C LEU A 96 11.34 6.15 6.33
N ALA A 97 10.57 5.07 6.42
CA ALA A 97 9.25 5.00 5.80
C ALA A 97 8.30 6.04 6.38
N MET A 98 8.25 6.12 7.71
CA MET A 98 7.35 7.06 8.37
C MET A 98 7.81 8.49 8.17
N GLY A 99 9.12 8.73 8.13
CA GLY A 99 9.68 10.05 7.87
C GLY A 99 9.32 10.57 6.48
N ASP A 100 9.14 9.66 5.53
CA ASP A 100 8.75 10.04 4.17
C ASP A 100 7.24 10.02 3.96
N GLY A 101 6.46 9.89 5.02
CA GLY A 101 5.02 10.09 4.95
C GLY A 101 4.16 8.85 4.86
N ALA A 102 4.72 7.67 5.12
CA ALA A 102 3.90 6.45 5.15
C ALA A 102 2.80 6.56 6.19
N VAL A 103 1.65 5.96 5.89
CA VAL A 103 0.55 5.92 6.85
C VAL A 103 0.91 5.02 8.02
N GLU A 104 1.49 3.86 7.73
CA GLU A 104 1.86 2.92 8.77
C GLU A 104 2.89 1.92 8.24
N PHE A 105 3.53 1.24 9.17
CA PHE A 105 4.55 0.25 8.89
C PHE A 105 4.25 -0.96 9.77
N LEU A 106 3.80 -2.04 9.16
CA LEU A 106 3.39 -3.25 9.87
C LEU A 106 4.37 -4.38 9.62
N THR A 107 4.66 -5.16 10.67
CA THR A 107 5.53 -6.32 10.55
C THR A 107 4.67 -7.58 10.52
N LYS A 108 4.99 -8.50 9.62
CA LYS A 108 4.30 -9.79 9.56
C LYS A 108 4.79 -10.69 10.70
N PRO A 109 3.91 -11.49 11.32
CA PRO A 109 2.47 -11.52 11.06
C PRO A 109 1.78 -10.32 11.72
N PHE A 110 0.77 -9.80 11.03
CA PHE A 110 0.03 -8.64 11.52
C PHE A 110 -1.36 -9.08 11.97
N ASN A 111 -1.99 -8.23 12.77
CA ASN A 111 -3.36 -8.45 13.22
C ASN A 111 -4.33 -7.96 12.15
N ASP A 112 -5.32 -8.79 11.80
CA ASP A 112 -6.29 -8.45 10.75
C ASP A 112 -7.03 -7.15 11.05
N ALA A 113 -7.46 -6.98 12.30
CA ALA A 113 -8.19 -5.76 12.67
C ALA A 113 -7.31 -4.52 12.54
N VAL A 114 -6.04 -4.65 12.88
CA VAL A 114 -5.09 -3.53 12.75
C VAL A 114 -4.91 -3.16 11.28
N LEU A 115 -4.78 -4.15 10.39
CA LEU A 115 -4.65 -3.86 8.98
C LEU A 115 -5.87 -3.11 8.46
N LEU A 116 -7.07 -3.56 8.82
CA LEU A 116 -8.31 -2.90 8.38
C LEU A 116 -8.42 -1.48 8.92
N GLU A 117 -8.01 -1.25 10.17
CA GLU A 117 -8.01 0.10 10.73
C GLU A 117 -7.05 1.01 9.97
N VAL A 118 -5.88 0.50 9.64
CA VAL A 118 -4.87 1.30 8.94
C VAL A 118 -5.32 1.60 7.52
N VAL A 119 -5.92 0.62 6.85
CA VAL A 119 -6.47 0.83 5.50
C VAL A 119 -7.58 1.90 5.56
N HIS A 120 -8.45 1.81 6.55
CA HIS A 120 -9.52 2.78 6.70
C HIS A 120 -8.96 4.20 6.89
N ALA A 121 -7.94 4.35 7.72
CA ALA A 121 -7.30 5.64 7.92
C ALA A 121 -6.66 6.16 6.63
N ALA A 122 -6.07 5.27 5.84
CA ALA A 122 -5.48 5.66 4.56
C ALA A 122 -6.55 6.14 3.58
N LEU A 123 -7.69 5.45 3.55
CA LEU A 123 -8.78 5.84 2.67
C LEU A 123 -9.35 7.20 3.06
N GLU A 124 -9.41 7.50 4.35
CA GLU A 124 -9.86 8.80 4.81
C GLU A 124 -8.91 9.91 4.39
N ARG A 125 -7.61 9.66 4.42
CA ARG A 125 -6.64 10.64 3.96
C ARG A 125 -6.80 10.91 2.48
N SER A 126 -7.02 9.86 1.69
CA SER A 126 -7.23 10.00 0.25
C SER A 126 -8.52 10.76 -0.04
N GLY A 127 -9.56 10.52 0.73
CA GLY A 127 -10.86 11.15 0.52
C GLY A 127 -10.90 12.60 0.93
N ASN A 128 -9.90 13.07 1.66
CA ASN A 128 -9.85 14.45 2.13
C ASN A 128 -9.14 15.41 1.17
N ASP A 129 -8.71 14.90 0.05
CA ASP A 129 -8.01 15.75 -0.93
C ASP A 129 -8.95 16.58 -1.81
#